data_e3e44328dbd567bce4ef96094c70aa1a
#
_entry.id   e3e44328dbd567bce4ef96094c70aa1a
#
_cell.length_a   1.000
_cell.length_b   1.000
_cell.length_c   1.000
_cell.angle_alpha   90.00
_cell.angle_beta   90.00
_cell.angle_gamma   90.00
#
_symmetry.space_group_name_H-M   'P 1'
#
loop_
_entity.id
_entity.type
_entity.pdbx_description
1 polymer ?
#
loop_
_entity_poly.entity_id
_entity_poly.type
_entity_poly.pdbx_seq_one_letter_code
_entity_poly.pdbx_strand_id
1 'polypeptide(L)'
;MSTHVRHPIWLPALRPADARTFASLYAVESFARATISSVIPIQAYEILHNEQIVSILYTIVSLLGLSVTLFMPMLIRRFARRWVYTAGCLMLAIGSVFFVTHTLPGQLAGMCRVMGASALSITLNLYIMDHIRKTDFMQAESLRMAWSMFAWTGGPTLGIFLYTRFGIYAANGAVVAFALPLLALFWTYRLGDNPSIRPGKSRPINPLANIGRFVAQPRLRLAWLIAFGRSCFWTTFFVYGPLFM
;
A
#
# COMPACT_ATOMS: atom_id res chain seq x y z
N MET A 1 26.25 20.79 -29.49
CA MET A 1 26.72 21.49 -28.28
C MET A 1 26.00 20.89 -27.08
N SER A 2 26.65 19.98 -26.35
CA SER A 2 26.09 19.37 -25.15
C SER A 2 26.39 20.28 -23.96
N THR A 3 25.35 20.90 -23.42
CA THR A 3 25.45 21.67 -22.17
C THR A 3 25.68 20.69 -21.03
N HIS A 4 26.93 20.55 -20.58
CA HIS A 4 27.28 19.92 -19.32
C HIS A 4 26.74 20.79 -18.18
N VAL A 5 25.58 20.44 -17.64
CA VAL A 5 25.08 21.00 -16.37
C VAL A 5 26.01 20.46 -15.26
N ARG A 6 26.90 21.30 -14.74
CA ARG A 6 27.73 20.97 -13.57
C ARG A 6 26.81 20.88 -12.35
N HIS A 7 26.53 19.68 -11.88
CA HIS A 7 25.88 19.50 -10.60
C HIS A 7 26.84 19.88 -9.47
N PRO A 8 26.41 20.62 -8.45
CA PRO A 8 27.26 20.98 -7.31
C PRO A 8 27.72 19.71 -6.58
N ILE A 9 29.01 19.64 -6.28
CA ILE A 9 29.75 18.46 -5.76
C ILE A 9 29.24 17.99 -4.38
N TRP A 10 28.52 18.84 -3.64
CA TRP A 10 27.95 18.53 -2.32
C TRP A 10 26.54 17.87 -2.38
N LEU A 11 25.93 17.78 -3.55
CA LEU A 11 24.79 16.88 -3.76
C LEU A 11 25.41 15.52 -4.13
N PRO A 12 25.38 14.51 -3.24
CA PRO A 12 25.72 13.15 -3.66
C PRO A 12 24.86 12.85 -4.89
N ALA A 13 25.49 12.52 -6.00
CA ALA A 13 24.80 12.08 -7.19
C ALA A 13 23.92 10.92 -6.73
N LEU A 14 22.63 11.20 -6.52
CA LEU A 14 21.66 10.20 -6.11
C LEU A 14 21.73 9.14 -7.19
N ARG A 15 22.26 7.98 -6.82
CA ARG A 15 22.30 6.81 -7.70
C ARG A 15 20.93 6.67 -8.32
N PRO A 16 20.82 6.37 -9.62
CA PRO A 16 19.53 6.10 -10.22
C PRO A 16 18.81 5.11 -9.31
N ALA A 17 17.53 5.38 -9.04
CA ALA A 17 16.75 4.60 -8.10
C ALA A 17 16.87 3.10 -8.43
N ASP A 18 17.61 2.39 -7.61
CA ASP A 18 17.98 0.99 -7.80
C ASP A 18 16.90 0.08 -7.22
N ALA A 19 16.89 -1.19 -7.60
CA ALA A 19 16.00 -2.21 -7.07
C ALA A 19 15.94 -2.22 -5.52
N ARG A 20 17.10 -1.96 -4.87
CA ARG A 20 17.20 -1.86 -3.40
C ARG A 20 16.42 -0.68 -2.83
N THR A 21 16.40 0.45 -3.50
CA THR A 21 15.64 1.65 -3.11
C THR A 21 14.14 1.36 -3.09
N PHE A 22 13.62 0.72 -4.15
CA PHE A 22 12.22 0.35 -4.21
C PHE A 22 11.87 -0.76 -3.21
N ALA A 23 12.78 -1.71 -3.00
CA ALA A 23 12.60 -2.76 -2.02
C ALA A 23 12.53 -2.21 -0.59
N SER A 24 13.36 -1.22 -0.24
CA SER A 24 13.33 -0.57 1.08
C SER A 24 12.04 0.24 1.30
N LEU A 25 11.59 1.01 0.30
CA LEU A 25 10.31 1.70 0.36
C LEU A 25 9.14 0.72 0.57
N TYR A 26 9.15 -0.36 -0.20
CA TYR A 26 8.11 -1.40 -0.08
C TYR A 26 8.15 -2.12 1.27
N ALA A 27 9.36 -2.35 1.82
CA ALA A 27 9.51 -2.93 3.16
C ALA A 27 8.86 -2.05 4.23
N VAL A 28 9.19 -0.75 4.26
CA VAL A 28 8.63 0.19 5.24
C VAL A 28 7.11 0.34 5.07
N GLU A 29 6.62 0.42 3.82
CA GLU A 29 5.18 0.41 3.51
C GLU A 29 4.51 -0.87 4.05
N SER A 30 5.13 -2.03 3.79
CA SER A 30 4.60 -3.31 4.23
C SER A 30 4.56 -3.42 5.75
N PHE A 31 5.57 -2.92 6.47
CA PHE A 31 5.55 -2.86 7.93
C PHE A 31 4.42 -1.96 8.44
N ALA A 32 4.24 -0.75 7.89
CA ALA A 32 3.15 0.14 8.26
C ALA A 32 1.77 -0.51 8.10
N ARG A 33 1.59 -1.33 7.05
CA ARG A 33 0.33 -2.02 6.77
C ARG A 33 0.14 -3.28 7.61
N ALA A 34 1.20 -4.08 7.75
CA ALA A 34 1.15 -5.36 8.43
C ALA A 34 0.99 -5.21 9.95
N THR A 35 1.65 -4.23 10.57
CA THR A 35 1.57 -4.01 12.02
C THR A 35 0.13 -3.88 12.52
N ILE A 36 -0.73 -3.22 11.77
CA ILE A 36 -2.11 -3.00 12.22
C ILE A 36 -3.13 -3.98 11.63
N SER A 37 -2.71 -4.86 10.71
CA SER A 37 -3.62 -5.74 9.99
C SER A 37 -4.45 -6.65 10.88
N SER A 38 -3.86 -7.15 11.98
CA SER A 38 -4.53 -8.01 12.97
C SER A 38 -5.15 -7.21 14.14
N VAL A 39 -4.71 -5.97 14.36
CA VAL A 39 -5.24 -5.13 15.45
C VAL A 39 -6.61 -4.55 15.08
N ILE A 40 -6.82 -4.15 13.83
CA ILE A 40 -8.08 -3.55 13.38
C ILE A 40 -9.30 -4.48 13.57
N PRO A 41 -9.24 -5.79 13.21
CA PRO A 41 -10.34 -6.70 13.50
C PRO A 41 -10.67 -6.80 14.99
N ILE A 42 -9.63 -6.85 15.84
CA ILE A 42 -9.80 -6.88 17.29
C ILE A 42 -10.53 -5.60 17.76
N GLN A 43 -10.05 -4.43 17.38
CA GLN A 43 -10.69 -3.16 17.71
C GLN A 43 -12.14 -3.07 17.19
N ALA A 44 -12.39 -3.54 15.97
CA ALA A 44 -13.74 -3.57 15.42
C ALA A 44 -14.66 -4.48 16.23
N TYR A 45 -14.16 -5.64 16.67
CA TYR A 45 -14.91 -6.57 17.51
C TYR A 45 -15.18 -6.01 18.90
N GLU A 46 -14.21 -5.35 19.52
CA GLU A 46 -14.38 -4.70 20.84
C GLU A 46 -15.45 -3.59 20.83
N ILE A 47 -15.67 -2.93 19.67
CA ILE A 47 -16.69 -1.89 19.52
C ILE A 47 -18.05 -2.47 19.16
N LEU A 48 -18.07 -3.47 18.27
CA LEU A 48 -19.31 -3.99 17.69
C LEU A 48 -19.89 -5.19 18.45
N HIS A 49 -19.06 -5.92 19.21
CA HIS A 49 -19.40 -7.14 19.97
C HIS A 49 -20.15 -8.20 19.14
N ASN A 50 -19.97 -8.18 17.82
CA ASN A 50 -20.66 -9.08 16.89
C ASN A 50 -19.79 -9.37 15.66
N GLU A 51 -19.40 -10.65 15.49
CA GLU A 51 -18.54 -11.11 14.42
C GLU A 51 -19.18 -10.93 13.02
N GLN A 52 -20.50 -11.08 12.92
CA GLN A 52 -21.21 -10.92 11.65
C GLN A 52 -21.15 -9.46 11.19
N ILE A 53 -21.33 -8.51 12.11
CA ILE A 53 -21.25 -7.07 11.81
C ILE A 53 -19.82 -6.70 11.40
N VAL A 54 -18.81 -7.25 12.07
CA VAL A 54 -17.39 -7.09 11.67
C VAL A 54 -17.16 -7.61 10.25
N SER A 55 -17.68 -8.79 9.92
CA SER A 55 -17.57 -9.37 8.57
C SER A 55 -18.25 -8.51 7.50
N ILE A 56 -19.44 -7.98 7.78
CA ILE A 56 -20.14 -7.05 6.88
C ILE A 56 -19.34 -5.77 6.69
N LEU A 57 -18.79 -5.20 7.77
CA LEU A 57 -17.94 -4.01 7.71
C LEU A 57 -16.73 -4.25 6.78
N TYR A 58 -16.02 -5.36 6.96
CA TYR A 58 -14.87 -5.71 6.11
C TYR A 58 -15.26 -5.94 4.65
N THR A 59 -16.43 -6.51 4.40
CA THR A 59 -16.96 -6.69 3.04
C THR A 59 -17.20 -5.35 2.37
N ILE A 60 -17.86 -4.41 3.04
CA ILE A 60 -18.12 -3.07 2.53
C ILE A 60 -16.80 -2.33 2.25
N VAL A 61 -15.86 -2.37 3.20
CA VAL A 61 -14.55 -1.73 3.05
C VAL A 61 -13.75 -2.34 1.89
N SER A 62 -13.83 -3.66 1.69
CA SER A 62 -13.17 -4.34 0.57
C SER A 62 -13.77 -3.94 -0.77
N LEU A 63 -15.09 -3.78 -0.86
CA LEU A 63 -15.77 -3.29 -2.07
C LEU A 63 -15.38 -1.84 -2.39
N LEU A 64 -15.29 -0.99 -1.36
CA LEU A 64 -14.79 0.38 -1.52
C LEU A 64 -13.34 0.39 -1.98
N GLY A 65 -12.49 -0.43 -1.39
CA GLY A 65 -11.09 -0.59 -1.78
C GLY A 65 -10.93 -1.04 -3.23
N LEU A 66 -11.75 -2.00 -3.66
CA LEU A 66 -11.81 -2.45 -5.06
C LEU A 66 -12.21 -1.31 -5.99
N SER A 67 -13.25 -0.55 -5.64
CA SER A 67 -13.71 0.60 -6.42
C SER A 67 -12.59 1.64 -6.57
N VAL A 68 -11.92 2.00 -5.47
CA VAL A 68 -10.79 2.93 -5.51
C VAL A 68 -9.67 2.42 -6.41
N THR A 69 -9.35 1.12 -6.32
CA THR A 69 -8.31 0.49 -7.14
C THR A 69 -8.65 0.59 -8.64
N LEU A 70 -9.91 0.38 -9.00
CA LEU A 70 -10.37 0.51 -10.40
C LEU A 70 -10.27 1.95 -10.93
N PHE A 71 -10.55 2.95 -10.08
CA PHE A 71 -10.47 4.36 -10.46
C PHE A 71 -9.06 4.97 -10.31
N MET A 72 -8.12 4.26 -9.69
CA MET A 72 -6.76 4.75 -9.45
C MET A 72 -6.02 5.19 -10.73
N PRO A 73 -6.09 4.49 -11.88
CA PRO A 73 -5.46 4.95 -13.12
C PRO A 73 -5.98 6.31 -13.59
N MET A 74 -7.27 6.60 -13.36
CA MET A 74 -7.86 7.89 -13.67
C MET A 74 -7.33 8.99 -12.75
N LEU A 75 -7.19 8.69 -11.46
CA LEU A 75 -6.65 9.60 -10.45
C LEU A 75 -5.19 9.97 -10.74
N ILE A 76 -4.34 8.97 -11.05
CA ILE A 76 -2.92 9.15 -11.37
C ILE A 76 -2.70 9.97 -12.65
N ARG A 77 -3.67 9.94 -13.56
CA ARG A 77 -3.63 10.80 -14.77
C ARG A 77 -3.98 12.25 -14.49
N ARG A 78 -4.85 12.51 -13.51
CA ARG A 78 -5.28 13.86 -13.14
C ARG A 78 -4.28 14.55 -12.21
N PHE A 79 -3.68 13.79 -11.32
CA PHE A 79 -2.71 14.27 -10.33
C PHE A 79 -1.33 13.68 -10.61
N ALA A 80 -0.27 14.47 -10.36
CA ALA A 80 1.08 13.96 -10.46
C ALA A 80 1.29 12.79 -9.46
N ARG A 81 1.93 11.70 -9.89
CA ARG A 81 2.13 10.47 -9.11
C ARG A 81 2.72 10.72 -7.72
N ARG A 82 3.62 11.71 -7.60
CA ARG A 82 4.22 12.11 -6.33
C ARG A 82 3.18 12.53 -5.29
N TRP A 83 2.15 13.27 -5.72
CA TRP A 83 1.08 13.71 -4.83
C TRP A 83 0.13 12.56 -4.45
N VAL A 84 -0.11 11.63 -5.38
CA VAL A 84 -0.91 10.43 -5.09
C VAL A 84 -0.19 9.54 -4.06
N TYR A 85 1.14 9.37 -4.19
CA TYR A 85 1.94 8.66 -3.20
C TYR A 85 1.95 9.35 -1.84
N THR A 86 2.17 10.66 -1.83
CA THR A 86 2.13 11.49 -0.59
C THR A 86 0.76 11.39 0.09
N ALA A 87 -0.34 11.53 -0.67
CA ALA A 87 -1.69 11.36 -0.15
C ALA A 87 -1.91 9.95 0.44
N GLY A 88 -1.36 8.91 -0.21
CA GLY A 88 -1.39 7.54 0.30
C GLY A 88 -0.71 7.39 1.66
N CYS A 89 0.50 7.95 1.83
CA CYS A 89 1.20 7.96 3.11
C CYS A 89 0.40 8.70 4.20
N LEU A 90 -0.14 9.88 3.86
CA LEU A 90 -0.96 10.67 4.79
C LEU A 90 -2.25 9.93 5.17
N MET A 91 -2.91 9.27 4.23
CA MET A 91 -4.11 8.47 4.53
C MET A 91 -3.81 7.28 5.46
N LEU A 92 -2.63 6.65 5.35
CA LEU A 92 -2.22 5.63 6.31
C LEU A 92 -2.05 6.22 7.72
N ALA A 93 -1.37 7.36 7.84
CA ALA A 93 -1.12 8.02 9.11
C ALA A 93 -2.43 8.53 9.73
N ILE A 94 -3.23 9.28 8.98
CA ILE A 94 -4.51 9.85 9.42
C ILE A 94 -5.50 8.74 9.79
N GLY A 95 -5.60 7.69 8.97
CA GLY A 95 -6.45 6.54 9.28
C GLY A 95 -6.09 5.89 10.62
N SER A 96 -4.78 5.77 10.93
CA SER A 96 -4.34 5.25 12.22
C SER A 96 -4.68 6.18 13.39
N VAL A 97 -4.65 7.49 13.19
CA VAL A 97 -5.11 8.45 14.22
C VAL A 97 -6.60 8.30 14.50
N PHE A 98 -7.43 8.08 13.47
CA PHE A 98 -8.85 7.84 13.67
C PHE A 98 -9.14 6.54 14.43
N PHE A 99 -8.36 5.49 14.23
CA PHE A 99 -8.51 4.24 14.99
C PHE A 99 -8.24 4.43 16.50
N VAL A 100 -7.43 5.40 16.88
CA VAL A 100 -7.15 5.72 18.30
C VAL A 100 -8.41 6.19 19.04
N THR A 101 -9.38 6.78 18.36
CA THR A 101 -10.61 7.26 19.01
C THR A 101 -11.47 6.13 19.61
N HIS A 102 -11.23 4.89 19.21
CA HIS A 102 -11.95 3.68 19.66
C HIS A 102 -13.47 3.83 19.62
N THR A 103 -13.98 4.47 18.57
CA THR A 103 -15.41 4.71 18.34
C THR A 103 -15.82 4.19 16.97
N LEU A 104 -17.09 3.85 16.79
CA LEU A 104 -17.59 3.40 15.48
C LEU A 104 -17.35 4.44 14.36
N PRO A 105 -17.63 5.74 14.54
CA PRO A 105 -17.28 6.74 13.53
C PRO A 105 -15.77 6.80 13.25
N GLY A 106 -14.93 6.66 14.27
CA GLY A 106 -13.48 6.62 14.12
C GLY A 106 -13.01 5.40 13.34
N GLN A 107 -13.60 4.23 13.59
CA GLN A 107 -13.34 3.01 12.82
C GLN A 107 -13.69 3.20 11.33
N LEU A 108 -14.86 3.74 11.03
CA LEU A 108 -15.29 4.01 9.66
C LEU A 108 -14.37 5.05 8.97
N ALA A 109 -14.04 6.15 9.65
CA ALA A 109 -13.11 7.15 9.14
C ALA A 109 -11.69 6.57 8.94
N GLY A 110 -11.23 5.72 9.88
CA GLY A 110 -9.95 5.04 9.80
C GLY A 110 -9.79 4.11 8.59
N MET A 111 -10.91 3.62 8.04
CA MET A 111 -10.90 2.79 6.84
C MET A 111 -10.40 3.53 5.58
N CYS A 112 -10.26 4.88 5.60
CA CYS A 112 -9.61 5.64 4.54
C CYS A 112 -8.17 5.15 4.26
N ARG A 113 -7.52 4.50 5.22
CA ARG A 113 -6.22 3.85 5.05
C ARG A 113 -6.18 2.80 3.93
N VAL A 114 -7.32 2.14 3.64
CA VAL A 114 -7.41 1.15 2.54
C VAL A 114 -7.22 1.84 1.19
N MET A 115 -7.78 3.05 1.05
CA MET A 115 -7.56 3.89 -0.14
C MET A 115 -6.09 4.30 -0.23
N GLY A 116 -5.50 4.70 0.90
CA GLY A 116 -4.07 5.02 1.00
C GLY A 116 -3.17 3.85 0.60
N ALA A 117 -3.43 2.65 1.12
CA ALA A 117 -2.70 1.44 0.80
C ALA A 117 -2.77 1.08 -0.70
N SER A 118 -3.96 1.20 -1.32
CA SER A 118 -4.14 1.00 -2.75
C SER A 118 -3.37 2.04 -3.58
N ALA A 119 -3.42 3.31 -3.18
CA ALA A 119 -2.68 4.39 -3.84
C ALA A 119 -1.16 4.15 -3.80
N LEU A 120 -0.62 3.78 -2.65
CA LEU A 120 0.80 3.49 -2.46
C LEU A 120 1.24 2.31 -3.32
N SER A 121 0.54 1.19 -3.22
CA SER A 121 0.88 -0.04 -3.95
C SER A 121 0.89 0.17 -5.47
N ILE A 122 -0.15 0.80 -6.02
CA ILE A 122 -0.26 1.03 -7.47
C ILE A 122 0.79 2.04 -7.92
N THR A 123 0.97 3.13 -7.17
CA THR A 123 1.93 4.18 -7.55
C THR A 123 3.36 3.66 -7.48
N LEU A 124 3.71 2.89 -6.45
CA LEU A 124 5.03 2.28 -6.32
C LEU A 124 5.31 1.29 -7.46
N ASN A 125 4.33 0.46 -7.83
CA ASN A 125 4.46 -0.44 -8.97
C ASN A 125 4.72 0.32 -10.28
N LEU A 126 4.06 1.45 -10.50
CA LEU A 126 4.30 2.29 -11.68
C LEU A 126 5.71 2.90 -11.67
N TYR A 127 6.21 3.35 -10.51
CA TYR A 127 7.59 3.83 -10.39
C TYR A 127 8.61 2.73 -10.69
N ILE A 128 8.38 1.50 -10.20
CA ILE A 128 9.23 0.34 -10.48
C ILE A 128 9.26 0.06 -11.99
N MET A 129 8.10 0.03 -12.65
CA MET A 129 8.00 -0.23 -14.10
C MET A 129 8.69 0.84 -14.96
N ASP A 130 8.74 2.09 -14.49
CA ASP A 130 9.36 3.19 -15.22
C ASP A 130 10.89 3.28 -15.01
N HIS A 131 11.40 2.81 -13.86
CA HIS A 131 12.82 2.97 -13.50
C HIS A 131 13.64 1.71 -13.64
N ILE A 132 13.03 0.53 -13.55
CA ILE A 132 13.74 -0.74 -13.62
C ILE A 132 13.65 -1.31 -15.04
N ARG A 133 14.82 -1.75 -15.56
CA ARG A 133 14.89 -2.43 -16.85
C ARG A 133 14.08 -3.72 -16.80
N LYS A 134 13.47 -4.09 -17.93
CA LYS A 134 12.71 -5.34 -18.03
C LYS A 134 13.53 -6.60 -17.69
N THR A 135 14.83 -6.57 -17.97
CA THR A 135 15.78 -7.63 -17.63
C THR A 135 15.96 -7.80 -16.13
N ASP A 136 15.94 -6.70 -15.37
CA ASP A 136 16.24 -6.68 -13.94
C ASP A 136 14.97 -6.72 -13.09
N PHE A 137 13.79 -6.68 -13.76
CA PHE A 137 12.48 -6.64 -13.10
C PHE A 137 12.23 -7.86 -12.20
N MET A 138 12.60 -9.06 -12.67
CA MET A 138 12.42 -10.29 -11.88
C MET A 138 13.26 -10.28 -10.61
N GLN A 139 14.49 -9.77 -10.66
CA GLN A 139 15.35 -9.65 -9.49
C GLN A 139 14.83 -8.60 -8.51
N ALA A 140 14.35 -7.46 -9.00
CA ALA A 140 13.74 -6.41 -8.19
C ALA A 140 12.48 -6.90 -7.49
N GLU A 141 11.63 -7.66 -8.18
CA GLU A 141 10.41 -8.23 -7.63
C GLU A 141 10.71 -9.30 -6.57
N SER A 142 11.69 -10.17 -6.81
CA SER A 142 12.12 -11.17 -5.82
C SER A 142 12.64 -10.52 -4.54
N LEU A 143 13.44 -9.46 -4.67
CA LEU A 143 13.97 -8.71 -3.53
C LEU A 143 12.84 -8.02 -2.76
N ARG A 144 11.90 -7.41 -3.46
CA ARG A 144 10.71 -6.77 -2.88
C ARG A 144 9.87 -7.78 -2.10
N MET A 145 9.63 -8.96 -2.67
CA MET A 145 8.88 -10.02 -2.01
C MET A 145 9.61 -10.55 -0.76
N ALA A 146 10.92 -10.76 -0.84
CA ALA A 146 11.72 -11.20 0.32
C ALA A 146 11.58 -10.21 1.50
N TRP A 147 11.73 -8.91 1.25
CA TRP A 147 11.55 -7.89 2.29
C TRP A 147 10.12 -7.83 2.82
N SER A 148 9.12 -8.04 1.97
CA SER A 148 7.73 -8.04 2.42
C SER A 148 7.39 -9.23 3.31
N MET A 149 8.02 -10.39 3.12
CA MET A 149 7.83 -11.56 3.98
C MET A 149 8.17 -11.25 5.44
N PHE A 150 9.30 -10.57 5.70
CA PHE A 150 9.66 -10.15 7.06
C PHE A 150 8.60 -9.21 7.65
N ALA A 151 8.09 -8.27 6.86
CA ALA A 151 7.06 -7.34 7.30
C ALA A 151 5.75 -8.05 7.64
N TRP A 152 5.30 -8.99 6.79
CA TRP A 152 4.03 -9.69 6.98
C TRP A 152 4.11 -10.82 8.02
N THR A 153 5.31 -11.30 8.35
CA THR A 153 5.53 -12.25 9.45
C THR A 153 5.66 -11.52 10.79
N GLY A 154 6.50 -10.50 10.85
CA GLY A 154 6.79 -9.79 12.09
C GLY A 154 5.81 -8.67 12.43
N GLY A 155 5.22 -8.02 11.41
CA GLY A 155 4.34 -6.88 11.58
C GLY A 155 3.10 -7.17 12.43
N PRO A 156 2.28 -8.19 12.11
CA PRO A 156 1.11 -8.53 12.90
C PRO A 156 1.44 -8.88 14.35
N THR A 157 2.51 -9.64 14.57
CA THR A 157 3.00 -9.98 15.91
C THR A 157 3.40 -8.73 16.69
N LEU A 158 4.15 -7.82 16.04
CA LEU A 158 4.51 -6.54 16.64
C LEU A 158 3.26 -5.70 16.97
N GLY A 159 2.30 -5.66 16.07
CA GLY A 159 1.06 -4.92 16.27
C GLY A 159 0.25 -5.42 17.46
N ILE A 160 0.03 -6.73 17.55
CA ILE A 160 -0.69 -7.35 18.67
C ILE A 160 0.10 -7.14 19.96
N PHE A 161 1.43 -7.34 19.97
CA PHE A 161 2.27 -7.09 21.14
C PHE A 161 2.15 -5.63 21.64
N LEU A 162 2.24 -4.66 20.73
CA LEU A 162 2.09 -3.24 21.08
C LEU A 162 0.68 -2.95 21.61
N TYR A 163 -0.34 -3.52 20.99
CA TYR A 163 -1.72 -3.34 21.39
C TYR A 163 -2.00 -3.90 22.78
N THR A 164 -1.56 -5.12 23.06
CA THR A 164 -1.81 -5.82 24.34
C THR A 164 -0.98 -5.28 25.50
N ARG A 165 0.26 -4.80 25.25
CA ARG A 165 1.16 -4.32 26.31
C ARG A 165 1.06 -2.82 26.56
N PHE A 166 0.86 -2.03 25.52
CA PHE A 166 0.93 -0.57 25.57
C PHE A 166 -0.38 0.10 25.09
N GLY A 167 -1.36 -0.69 24.67
CA GLY A 167 -2.66 -0.22 24.29
C GLY A 167 -2.75 0.34 22.87
N ILE A 168 -3.92 0.91 22.58
CA ILE A 168 -4.33 1.38 21.26
C ILE A 168 -3.40 2.46 20.68
N TYR A 169 -2.85 3.32 21.54
CA TYR A 169 -1.96 4.42 21.13
C TYR A 169 -0.65 3.90 20.56
N ALA A 170 -0.07 2.87 21.18
CA ALA A 170 1.20 2.32 20.75
C ALA A 170 1.09 1.59 19.40
N ALA A 171 0.05 0.77 19.21
CA ALA A 171 -0.16 0.03 17.97
C ALA A 171 -0.41 0.98 16.79
N ASN A 172 -1.27 1.97 16.95
CA ASN A 172 -1.56 2.96 15.92
C ASN A 172 -0.40 3.95 15.73
N GLY A 173 0.29 4.33 16.80
CA GLY A 173 1.49 5.16 16.79
C GLY A 173 2.63 4.52 15.99
N ALA A 174 2.80 3.20 16.07
CA ALA A 174 3.77 2.47 15.26
C ALA A 174 3.51 2.60 13.76
N VAL A 175 2.25 2.61 13.32
CA VAL A 175 1.92 2.84 11.90
C VAL A 175 2.36 4.23 11.46
N VAL A 176 2.10 5.25 12.27
CA VAL A 176 2.53 6.62 11.99
C VAL A 176 4.06 6.69 11.96
N ALA A 177 4.73 6.00 12.91
CA ALA A 177 6.19 5.91 12.96
C ALA A 177 6.81 5.22 11.73
N PHE A 178 6.09 4.37 11.02
CA PHE A 178 6.52 3.83 9.73
C PHE A 178 6.10 4.71 8.55
N ALA A 179 4.91 5.32 8.59
CA ALA A 179 4.38 6.13 7.48
C ALA A 179 5.17 7.43 7.28
N LEU A 180 5.62 8.08 8.35
CA LEU A 180 6.43 9.30 8.25
C LEU A 180 7.81 9.08 7.63
N PRO A 181 8.62 8.09 8.07
CA PRO A 181 9.86 7.75 7.37
C PRO A 181 9.64 7.31 5.92
N LEU A 182 8.56 6.58 5.63
CA LEU A 182 8.20 6.23 4.26
C LEU A 182 8.06 7.48 3.38
N LEU A 183 7.33 8.47 3.88
CA LEU A 183 7.16 9.75 3.19
C LEU A 183 8.49 10.49 3.04
N ALA A 184 9.30 10.56 4.11
CA ALA A 184 10.62 11.18 4.09
C ALA A 184 11.56 10.52 3.09
N LEU A 185 11.64 9.18 3.07
CA LEU A 185 12.44 8.42 2.12
C LEU A 185 11.99 8.65 0.68
N PHE A 186 10.68 8.67 0.43
CA PHE A 186 10.15 8.93 -0.90
C PHE A 186 10.60 10.31 -1.45
N TRP A 187 10.54 11.34 -0.62
CA TRP A 187 10.96 12.69 -1.02
C TRP A 187 12.49 12.84 -1.10
N THR A 188 13.26 12.16 -0.24
CA THR A 188 14.73 12.18 -0.30
C THR A 188 15.27 11.48 -1.55
N TYR A 189 14.63 10.40 -2.00
CA TYR A 189 15.01 9.72 -3.24
C TYR A 189 14.60 10.48 -4.52
N ARG A 190 13.88 11.59 -4.40
CA ARG A 190 13.42 12.44 -5.53
C ARG A 190 12.77 11.66 -6.68
N LEU A 191 12.05 10.61 -6.36
CA LEU A 191 11.40 9.76 -7.36
C LEU A 191 10.38 10.52 -8.22
N GLY A 192 9.88 11.66 -7.71
CA GLY A 192 8.91 12.51 -8.41
C GLY A 192 9.50 13.47 -9.44
N ASP A 193 10.83 13.66 -9.47
CA ASP A 193 11.47 14.70 -10.28
C ASP A 193 11.93 14.22 -11.67
N ASN A 194 11.66 12.96 -12.01
CA ASN A 194 12.07 12.40 -13.30
C ASN A 194 11.19 12.94 -14.44
N PRO A 195 11.76 13.70 -15.42
CA PRO A 195 10.99 14.29 -16.52
C PRO A 195 10.34 13.26 -17.47
N SER A 196 10.78 12.00 -17.45
CA SER A 196 10.16 10.91 -18.21
C SER A 196 8.78 10.51 -17.67
N ILE A 197 8.42 10.90 -16.44
CA ILE A 197 7.14 10.62 -15.78
C ILE A 197 6.12 11.72 -16.10
N ARG A 198 5.96 12.09 -17.35
CA ARG A 198 4.89 13.01 -17.77
C ARG A 198 3.58 12.23 -17.86
N PRO A 199 2.45 12.83 -17.44
CA PRO A 199 1.14 12.23 -17.65
C PRO A 199 1.00 11.93 -19.14
N GLY A 200 0.90 10.67 -19.51
CA GLY A 200 0.77 10.27 -20.90
C GLY A 200 -0.50 10.86 -21.51
N LYS A 201 -0.39 11.50 -22.68
CA LYS A 201 -1.52 11.99 -23.49
C LYS A 201 -2.37 10.84 -24.08
N SER A 202 -2.25 9.61 -23.58
CA SER A 202 -3.02 8.47 -24.04
C SER A 202 -4.51 8.63 -23.70
N ARG A 203 -5.37 8.13 -24.60
CA ARG A 203 -6.85 8.15 -24.44
C ARG A 203 -7.28 7.62 -23.08
N PRO A 204 -8.41 8.11 -22.52
CA PRO A 204 -8.94 7.59 -21.27
C PRO A 204 -9.16 6.08 -21.38
N ILE A 205 -8.44 5.33 -20.57
CA ILE A 205 -8.64 3.87 -20.48
C ILE A 205 -9.94 3.69 -19.70
N ASN A 206 -10.98 3.22 -20.35
CA ASN A 206 -12.16 2.76 -19.65
C ASN A 206 -11.79 1.45 -18.93
N PRO A 207 -11.73 1.42 -17.58
CA PRO A 207 -11.34 0.23 -16.86
C PRO A 207 -12.25 -0.97 -17.15
N LEU A 208 -13.53 -0.70 -17.44
CA LEU A 208 -14.51 -1.74 -17.73
C LEU A 208 -14.34 -2.35 -19.14
N ALA A 209 -13.84 -1.59 -20.11
CA ALA A 209 -13.62 -2.09 -21.47
C ALA A 209 -12.60 -3.22 -21.57
N ASN A 210 -11.67 -3.29 -20.60
CA ASN A 210 -10.63 -4.32 -20.58
C ASN A 210 -11.07 -5.62 -19.88
N ILE A 211 -12.18 -5.62 -19.15
CA ILE A 211 -12.69 -6.81 -18.45
C ILE A 211 -12.98 -7.93 -19.45
N GLY A 212 -13.65 -7.61 -20.56
CA GLY A 212 -13.95 -8.61 -21.61
C GLY A 212 -12.69 -9.24 -22.19
N ARG A 213 -11.65 -8.44 -22.44
CA ARG A 213 -10.34 -8.93 -22.94
C ARG A 213 -9.61 -9.78 -21.91
N PHE A 214 -9.71 -9.42 -20.64
CA PHE A 214 -9.14 -10.20 -19.54
C PHE A 214 -9.82 -11.56 -19.41
N VAL A 215 -11.16 -11.58 -19.41
CA VAL A 215 -11.96 -12.81 -19.30
C VAL A 215 -11.79 -13.72 -20.53
N ALA A 216 -11.54 -13.17 -21.70
CA ALA A 216 -11.30 -13.95 -22.91
C ALA A 216 -9.98 -14.76 -22.88
N GLN A 217 -9.03 -14.42 -22.01
CA GLN A 217 -7.72 -15.07 -21.92
C GLN A 217 -7.68 -16.13 -20.82
N PRO A 218 -7.61 -17.45 -21.13
CA PRO A 218 -7.65 -18.53 -20.14
C PRO A 218 -6.52 -18.44 -19.09
N ARG A 219 -5.32 -18.05 -19.53
CA ARG A 219 -4.16 -17.90 -18.63
C ARG A 219 -4.37 -16.81 -17.59
N LEU A 220 -5.00 -15.69 -17.96
CA LEU A 220 -5.28 -14.60 -17.01
C LEU A 220 -6.40 -14.98 -16.04
N ARG A 221 -7.40 -15.73 -16.48
CA ARG A 221 -8.45 -16.28 -15.60
C ARG A 221 -7.87 -17.22 -14.55
N LEU A 222 -6.96 -18.12 -14.96
CA LEU A 222 -6.29 -19.04 -14.04
C LEU A 222 -5.43 -18.27 -13.03
N ALA A 223 -4.63 -17.31 -13.49
CA ALA A 223 -3.81 -16.48 -12.61
C ALA A 223 -4.68 -15.70 -11.61
N TRP A 224 -5.82 -15.18 -12.07
CA TRP A 224 -6.78 -14.50 -11.20
C TRP A 224 -7.37 -15.44 -10.15
N LEU A 225 -7.77 -16.66 -10.54
CA LEU A 225 -8.34 -17.64 -9.62
C LEU A 225 -7.35 -18.03 -8.51
N ILE A 226 -6.07 -18.24 -8.89
CA ILE A 226 -5.00 -18.51 -7.92
C ILE A 226 -4.80 -17.33 -6.98
N ALA A 227 -4.75 -16.10 -7.51
CA ALA A 227 -4.61 -14.89 -6.72
C ALA A 227 -5.82 -14.66 -5.78
N PHE A 228 -7.03 -14.96 -6.24
CA PHE A 228 -8.26 -14.92 -5.47
C PHE A 228 -8.22 -15.91 -4.29
N GLY A 229 -7.91 -17.18 -4.55
CA GLY A 229 -7.79 -18.20 -3.50
C GLY A 229 -6.76 -17.84 -2.44
N ARG A 230 -5.59 -17.34 -2.88
CA ARG A 230 -4.58 -16.79 -1.96
C ARG A 230 -5.12 -15.64 -1.11
N SER A 231 -5.86 -14.72 -1.71
CA SER A 231 -6.42 -13.57 -0.99
C SER A 231 -7.48 -13.99 0.01
N CYS A 232 -8.31 -14.97 -0.30
CA CYS A 232 -9.26 -15.56 0.64
C CYS A 232 -8.55 -16.17 1.86
N PHE A 233 -7.48 -16.95 1.63
CA PHE A 233 -6.66 -17.51 2.71
C PHE A 233 -6.09 -16.41 3.62
N TRP A 234 -5.46 -15.38 3.04
CA TRP A 234 -4.89 -14.28 3.83
C TRP A 234 -5.94 -13.51 4.60
N THR A 235 -7.11 -13.24 3.99
CA THR A 235 -8.20 -12.55 4.68
C THR A 235 -8.69 -13.36 5.86
N THR A 236 -8.91 -14.66 5.68
CA THR A 236 -9.30 -15.56 6.77
C THR A 236 -8.28 -15.55 7.90
N PHE A 237 -7.01 -15.65 7.56
CA PHE A 237 -5.94 -15.69 8.55
C PHE A 237 -5.80 -14.36 9.34
N PHE A 238 -5.82 -13.21 8.68
CA PHE A 238 -5.59 -11.92 9.36
C PHE A 238 -6.83 -11.33 10.01
N VAL A 239 -8.02 -11.62 9.51
CA VAL A 239 -9.27 -11.08 10.07
C VAL A 239 -9.82 -12.00 11.14
N TYR A 240 -9.95 -13.28 10.84
CA TYR A 240 -10.59 -14.23 11.76
C TYR A 240 -9.60 -14.89 12.73
N GLY A 241 -8.33 -15.11 12.33
CA GLY A 241 -7.34 -15.69 13.22
C GLY A 241 -7.24 -14.98 14.57
N PRO A 242 -7.10 -13.64 14.64
CA PRO A 242 -7.05 -12.90 15.90
C PRO A 242 -8.34 -12.90 16.71
N LEU A 243 -9.50 -13.17 16.09
CA LEU A 243 -10.79 -13.19 16.78
C LEU A 243 -11.03 -14.51 17.53
N PHE A 244 -10.30 -15.59 17.17
CA PHE A 244 -10.42 -16.90 17.80
C PHE A 244 -9.28 -17.22 18.80
N MET A 245 -8.35 -16.28 19.03
CA MET A 245 -7.31 -16.35 20.05
C MET A 245 -7.74 -15.62 21.31
#